data_429d19df43284647e95eb123d1c13979
#
_entry.id   429d19df43284647e95eb123d1c13979
#
_cell.length_a   1.000
_cell.length_b   1.000
_cell.length_c   1.000
_cell.angle_alpha   90.00
_cell.angle_beta   90.00
_cell.angle_gamma   90.00
#
_symmetry.space_group_name_H-M   'P 1'
#
loop_
_entity.id
_entity.type
_entity.pdbx_description
1 polymer ?
#
loop_
_entity_poly.entity_id
_entity_poly.type
_entity_poly.pdbx_seq_one_letter_code
_entity_poly.pdbx_strand_id
1 'polypeptide(L)'
;KGGRGRQYNYRVVMSKGGSTGTKAINMRGHCSAGQKVLASLIVRLALAETFCGECGIFCLDEPTTNLDEANKRGFAEALQQILESRKNQKNFQLIVITHDEEFMDYLASQQELGGGLPEAYFRIQREAEGNSMHYHSVARRVTFK
;
A
#
# COMPACT_ATOMS: atom_id res chain seq x y z
N LYS A 1 14.96 -31.63 33.29
CA LYS A 1 13.74 -31.77 32.47
C LYS A 1 13.59 -30.46 31.70
N GLY A 2 14.13 -30.41 30.48
CA GLY A 2 14.03 -29.24 29.60
C GLY A 2 12.62 -29.11 29.07
N GLY A 3 11.97 -27.98 29.36
CA GLY A 3 10.69 -27.63 28.79
C GLY A 3 10.86 -27.45 27.29
N ARG A 4 10.19 -28.27 26.48
CA ARG A 4 10.05 -28.03 25.06
C ARG A 4 9.20 -26.76 24.86
N GLY A 5 9.88 -25.67 24.50
CA GLY A 5 9.17 -24.46 24.10
C GLY A 5 8.17 -24.80 23.00
N ARG A 6 6.93 -24.34 23.15
CA ARG A 6 5.89 -24.49 22.11
C ARG A 6 6.36 -23.74 20.87
N GLN A 7 6.70 -24.48 19.81
CA GLN A 7 7.06 -23.92 18.54
C GLN A 7 5.76 -23.57 17.79
N TYR A 8 5.47 -22.27 17.67
CA TYR A 8 4.31 -21.80 16.88
C TYR A 8 4.64 -21.83 15.39
N ASN A 9 3.75 -22.40 14.61
CA ASN A 9 3.86 -22.41 13.15
C ASN A 9 2.82 -21.47 12.56
N TYR A 10 3.25 -20.27 12.19
CA TYR A 10 2.39 -19.27 11.53
C TYR A 10 2.33 -19.55 10.04
N ARG A 11 1.12 -19.63 9.49
CA ARG A 11 0.87 -19.83 8.07
C ARG A 11 -0.12 -18.79 7.58
N VAL A 12 0.22 -18.15 6.46
CA VAL A 12 -0.72 -17.30 5.72
C VAL A 12 -1.38 -18.18 4.67
N VAL A 13 -2.69 -18.22 4.67
CA VAL A 13 -3.49 -18.98 3.72
C VAL A 13 -4.35 -18.03 2.90
N MET A 14 -4.51 -18.33 1.62
CA MET A 14 -5.35 -17.58 0.70
C MET A 14 -6.55 -18.45 0.32
N SER A 15 -7.75 -17.87 0.39
CA SER A 15 -8.97 -18.49 -0.12
C SER A 15 -9.51 -17.66 -1.29
N LYS A 16 -9.88 -18.29 -2.39
CA LYS A 16 -10.57 -17.62 -3.50
C LYS A 16 -12.04 -17.44 -3.14
N GLY A 17 -12.44 -16.17 -2.93
CA GLY A 17 -13.82 -15.67 -2.92
C GLY A 17 -14.94 -16.54 -2.38
N GLY A 18 -15.57 -16.11 -1.32
CA GLY A 18 -17.00 -16.13 -0.99
C GLY A 18 -17.83 -17.42 -1.01
N SER A 19 -17.37 -18.54 -1.52
CA SER A 19 -18.16 -19.77 -1.50
C SER A 19 -17.66 -20.75 -0.42
N THR A 20 -18.57 -21.17 0.43
CA THR A 20 -18.43 -22.26 1.39
C THR A 20 -17.92 -23.51 0.65
N GLY A 21 -16.61 -23.77 0.77
CA GLY A 21 -15.98 -24.95 0.13
C GLY A 21 -14.66 -24.70 -0.57
N THR A 22 -14.19 -23.47 -0.66
CA THR A 22 -12.92 -23.16 -1.33
C THR A 22 -11.73 -23.61 -0.47
N LYS A 23 -10.93 -24.52 -1.01
CA LYS A 23 -9.75 -25.06 -0.35
C LYS A 23 -8.75 -23.93 -0.08
N ALA A 24 -8.48 -23.64 1.19
CA ALA A 24 -7.46 -22.67 1.58
C ALA A 24 -6.07 -23.14 1.12
N ILE A 25 -5.38 -22.32 0.34
CA ILE A 25 -4.06 -22.62 -0.20
C ILE A 25 -3.01 -21.90 0.65
N ASN A 26 -2.00 -22.64 1.07
CA ASN A 26 -0.87 -22.04 1.77
C ASN A 26 -0.11 -21.12 0.81
N MET A 27 0.09 -19.86 1.18
CA MET A 27 0.80 -18.88 0.34
C MET A 27 2.25 -19.23 0.08
N ARG A 28 2.86 -20.02 0.97
CA ARG A 28 4.26 -20.46 0.82
C ARG A 28 4.40 -21.42 -0.34
N GLY A 29 5.03 -20.97 -1.42
CA GLY A 29 5.28 -21.76 -2.62
C GLY A 29 4.19 -21.74 -3.69
N HIS A 30 3.02 -21.12 -3.42
CA HIS A 30 1.89 -21.14 -4.35
C HIS A 30 1.41 -19.73 -4.79
N CYS A 31 2.13 -18.68 -4.43
CA CYS A 31 1.77 -17.32 -4.76
C CYS A 31 2.77 -16.65 -5.69
N SER A 32 2.26 -15.78 -6.56
CA SER A 32 3.10 -14.91 -7.39
C SER A 32 3.87 -13.90 -6.51
N ALA A 33 4.90 -13.27 -7.07
CA ALA A 33 5.66 -12.25 -6.37
C ALA A 33 4.74 -11.10 -5.91
N GLY A 34 3.85 -10.62 -6.78
CA GLY A 34 2.88 -9.57 -6.47
C GLY A 34 1.92 -9.95 -5.33
N GLN A 35 1.38 -11.16 -5.34
CA GLN A 35 0.52 -11.65 -4.26
C GLN A 35 1.24 -11.69 -2.91
N LYS A 36 2.53 -12.02 -2.89
CA LYS A 36 3.35 -11.99 -1.67
C LYS A 36 3.54 -10.56 -1.15
N VAL A 37 3.80 -9.61 -2.04
CA VAL A 37 3.93 -8.19 -1.69
C VAL A 37 2.62 -7.67 -1.12
N LEU A 38 1.50 -7.92 -1.78
CA LEU A 38 0.17 -7.51 -1.32
C LEU A 38 -0.17 -8.12 0.06
N ALA A 39 0.06 -9.41 0.26
CA ALA A 39 -0.15 -10.05 1.55
C ALA A 39 0.76 -9.47 2.64
N SER A 40 2.02 -9.17 2.32
CA SER A 40 2.95 -8.53 3.26
C SER A 40 2.45 -7.13 3.68
N LEU A 41 1.92 -6.36 2.75
CA LEU A 41 1.32 -5.05 3.02
C LEU A 41 0.10 -5.16 3.93
N ILE A 42 -0.82 -6.07 3.62
CA ILE A 42 -2.02 -6.30 4.44
C ILE A 42 -1.64 -6.69 5.87
N VAL A 43 -0.66 -7.59 6.02
CA VAL A 43 -0.15 -8.00 7.35
C VAL A 43 0.46 -6.81 8.09
N ARG A 44 1.28 -5.99 7.43
CA ARG A 44 1.87 -4.78 8.03
C ARG A 44 0.81 -3.79 8.48
N LEU A 45 -0.20 -3.54 7.66
CA LEU A 45 -1.31 -2.66 8.01
C LEU A 45 -2.10 -3.19 9.20
N ALA A 46 -2.42 -4.49 9.23
CA ALA A 46 -3.12 -5.12 10.35
C ALA A 46 -2.30 -5.08 11.65
N LEU A 47 -0.99 -5.32 11.58
CA LEU A 47 -0.10 -5.21 12.73
C LEU A 47 -0.01 -3.77 13.23
N ALA A 48 0.15 -2.81 12.33
CA ALA A 48 0.17 -1.40 12.68
C ALA A 48 -1.14 -0.96 13.33
N GLU A 49 -2.27 -1.44 12.85
CA GLU A 49 -3.58 -1.19 13.46
C GLU A 49 -3.68 -1.76 14.88
N THR A 50 -3.17 -2.97 15.07
CA THR A 50 -3.27 -3.67 16.35
C THR A 50 -2.33 -3.10 17.42
N PHE A 51 -1.10 -2.77 17.03
CA PHE A 51 -0.05 -2.35 17.98
C PHE A 51 0.14 -0.84 18.06
N CYS A 52 -0.27 -0.12 17.04
CA CYS A 52 -0.13 1.33 16.93
C CYS A 52 -1.49 2.00 16.77
N GLY A 53 -2.52 1.56 17.50
CA GLY A 53 -3.90 2.02 17.34
C GLY A 53 -4.08 3.55 17.45
N GLU A 54 -3.14 4.25 18.06
CA GLU A 54 -3.08 5.71 18.12
C GLU A 54 -2.10 6.32 17.10
N CYS A 55 -1.29 5.50 16.41
CA CYS A 55 -0.40 5.98 15.36
C CYS A 55 -1.22 6.23 14.09
N GLY A 56 -1.51 7.50 13.84
CA GLY A 56 -2.29 7.91 12.68
C GLY A 56 -1.50 8.00 11.37
N ILE A 57 -0.18 7.78 11.38
CA ILE A 57 0.65 8.02 10.19
C ILE A 57 1.19 6.68 9.67
N PHE A 58 0.87 6.39 8.41
CA PHE A 58 1.43 5.27 7.66
C PHE A 58 2.23 5.77 6.48
N CYS A 59 3.44 5.23 6.30
CA CYS A 59 4.26 5.53 5.15
C CYS A 59 4.51 4.25 4.33
N LEU A 60 4.19 4.29 3.06
CA LEU A 60 4.46 3.24 2.08
C LEU A 60 5.47 3.78 1.07
N ASP A 61 6.65 3.16 1.05
CA ASP A 61 7.73 3.48 0.13
C ASP A 61 7.78 2.44 -0.97
N GLU A 62 7.58 2.89 -2.22
CA GLU A 62 7.56 2.08 -3.44
C GLU A 62 6.71 0.80 -3.33
N PRO A 63 5.44 0.90 -2.91
CA PRO A 63 4.63 -0.29 -2.60
C PRO A 63 4.25 -1.12 -3.83
N THR A 64 4.36 -0.56 -5.03
CA THR A 64 4.01 -1.23 -6.29
C THR A 64 5.17 -1.94 -6.96
N THR A 65 6.36 -1.86 -6.39
CA THR A 65 7.55 -2.54 -6.93
C THR A 65 7.29 -4.05 -7.10
N ASN A 66 7.50 -4.56 -8.31
CA ASN A 66 7.24 -5.95 -8.70
C ASN A 66 5.75 -6.38 -8.72
N LEU A 67 4.81 -5.45 -8.73
CA LEU A 67 3.41 -5.72 -9.01
C LEU A 67 3.14 -5.64 -10.52
N ASP A 68 2.36 -6.58 -11.03
CA ASP A 68 1.75 -6.46 -12.35
C ASP A 68 0.54 -5.50 -12.31
N GLU A 69 0.04 -5.13 -13.47
CA GLU A 69 -1.04 -4.17 -13.62
C GLU A 69 -2.31 -4.55 -12.82
N ALA A 70 -2.71 -5.82 -12.86
CA ALA A 70 -3.89 -6.29 -12.15
C ALA A 70 -3.71 -6.19 -10.62
N ASN A 71 -2.50 -6.50 -10.12
CA ASN A 71 -2.19 -6.36 -8.70
C ASN A 71 -2.05 -4.89 -8.27
N LYS A 72 -1.55 -3.99 -9.14
CA LYS A 72 -1.53 -2.53 -8.88
C LYS A 72 -2.94 -1.98 -8.70
N ARG A 73 -3.88 -2.35 -9.58
CA ARG A 73 -5.29 -1.96 -9.47
C ARG A 73 -5.91 -2.47 -8.18
N GLY A 74 -5.79 -3.77 -7.90
CA GLY A 74 -6.30 -4.35 -6.66
C GLY A 74 -5.69 -3.72 -5.41
N PHE A 75 -4.42 -3.29 -5.48
CA PHE A 75 -3.78 -2.58 -4.40
C PHE A 75 -4.34 -1.15 -4.22
N ALA A 76 -4.58 -0.42 -5.30
CA ALA A 76 -5.22 0.89 -5.24
C ALA A 76 -6.64 0.80 -4.63
N GLU A 77 -7.43 -0.19 -5.04
CA GLU A 77 -8.76 -0.46 -4.45
C GLU A 77 -8.68 -0.80 -2.95
N ALA A 78 -7.70 -1.61 -2.54
CA ALA A 78 -7.50 -1.96 -1.14
C ALA A 78 -7.11 -0.73 -0.29
N LEU A 79 -6.24 0.15 -0.80
CA LEU A 79 -5.89 1.40 -0.14
C LEU A 79 -7.11 2.31 0.01
N GLN A 80 -7.94 2.41 -1.02
CA GLN A 80 -9.17 3.19 -0.95
C GLN A 80 -10.11 2.67 0.14
N GLN A 81 -10.32 1.36 0.23
CA GLN A 81 -11.14 0.76 1.29
C GLN A 81 -10.59 1.08 2.69
N ILE A 82 -9.28 1.07 2.86
CA ILE A 82 -8.63 1.43 4.13
C ILE A 82 -8.89 2.91 4.44
N LEU A 83 -8.70 3.80 3.48
CA LEU A 83 -8.94 5.24 3.65
C LEU A 83 -10.41 5.50 4.01
N GLU A 84 -11.35 4.87 3.32
CA GLU A 84 -12.77 5.00 3.60
C GLU A 84 -13.14 4.48 5.00
N SER A 85 -12.61 3.33 5.41
CA SER A 85 -12.84 2.79 6.75
C SER A 85 -12.31 3.68 7.86
N ARG A 86 -11.34 4.53 7.56
CA ARG A 86 -10.65 5.43 8.51
C ARG A 86 -10.98 6.91 8.35
N LYS A 87 -11.92 7.26 7.48
CA LYS A 87 -12.29 8.68 7.22
C LYS A 87 -12.70 9.45 8.48
N ASN A 88 -13.22 8.78 9.48
CA ASN A 88 -13.61 9.39 10.75
C ASN A 88 -12.45 9.52 11.76
N GLN A 89 -11.29 8.92 11.46
CA GLN A 89 -10.11 9.00 12.30
C GLN A 89 -9.32 10.28 11.97
N LYS A 90 -9.49 11.32 12.76
CA LYS A 90 -8.91 12.66 12.51
C LYS A 90 -7.39 12.68 12.37
N ASN A 91 -6.69 11.73 13.00
CA ASN A 91 -5.22 11.68 13.00
C ASN A 91 -4.67 10.73 11.95
N PHE A 92 -5.53 10.13 11.09
CA PHE A 92 -5.07 9.19 10.09
C PHE A 92 -4.48 9.93 8.89
N GLN A 93 -3.24 9.58 8.56
CA GLN A 93 -2.53 10.08 7.38
C GLN A 93 -1.81 8.93 6.70
N LEU A 94 -2.07 8.73 5.43
CA LEU A 94 -1.35 7.79 4.57
C LEU A 94 -0.40 8.56 3.65
N ILE A 95 0.88 8.25 3.74
CA ILE A 95 1.92 8.81 2.86
C ILE A 95 2.36 7.69 1.93
N VAL A 96 2.23 7.90 0.62
CA VAL A 96 2.70 6.97 -0.40
C VAL A 96 3.80 7.66 -1.21
N ILE A 97 4.95 7.03 -1.27
CA ILE A 97 6.10 7.46 -2.08
C ILE A 97 6.19 6.48 -3.24
N THR A 98 6.13 6.97 -4.47
CA THR A 98 6.21 6.11 -5.65
C THR A 98 6.69 6.90 -6.88
N HIS A 99 7.32 6.22 -7.81
CA HIS A 99 7.63 6.71 -9.15
C HIS A 99 6.72 6.10 -10.23
N ASP A 100 5.76 5.27 -9.83
CA ASP A 100 4.85 4.53 -10.71
C ASP A 100 3.67 5.41 -11.15
N GLU A 101 3.77 5.98 -12.36
CA GLU A 101 2.74 6.86 -12.93
C GLU A 101 1.41 6.13 -13.14
N GLU A 102 1.43 4.85 -13.58
CA GLU A 102 0.20 4.07 -13.75
C GLU A 102 -0.54 3.88 -12.42
N PHE A 103 0.20 3.61 -11.36
CA PHE A 103 -0.41 3.50 -10.04
C PHE A 103 -1.01 4.82 -9.56
N MET A 104 -0.36 5.94 -9.85
CA MET A 104 -0.91 7.27 -9.57
C MET A 104 -2.20 7.53 -10.34
N ASP A 105 -2.26 7.11 -11.61
CA ASP A 105 -3.48 7.23 -12.44
C ASP A 105 -4.61 6.34 -11.90
N TYR A 106 -4.31 5.14 -11.40
CA TYR A 106 -5.32 4.31 -10.73
C TYR A 106 -5.86 4.95 -9.45
N LEU A 107 -4.99 5.56 -8.65
CA LEU A 107 -5.43 6.30 -7.47
C LEU A 107 -6.29 7.51 -7.85
N ALA A 108 -5.95 8.23 -8.94
CA ALA A 108 -6.74 9.36 -9.42
C ALA A 108 -8.12 8.94 -9.96
N SER A 109 -8.18 7.86 -10.75
CA SER A 109 -9.43 7.37 -11.34
C SER A 109 -10.46 6.92 -10.31
N GLN A 110 -10.03 6.49 -9.13
CA GLN A 110 -10.92 6.11 -8.03
C GLN A 110 -11.59 7.32 -7.35
N GLN A 111 -11.11 8.53 -7.59
CA GLN A 111 -11.69 9.76 -7.04
C GLN A 111 -13.11 10.02 -7.58
N GLU A 112 -13.38 9.64 -8.81
CA GLU A 112 -14.71 9.78 -9.43
C GLU A 112 -15.79 8.91 -8.75
N LEU A 113 -15.39 7.87 -8.02
CA LEU A 113 -16.28 6.98 -7.27
C LEU A 113 -16.58 7.46 -5.84
N GLY A 114 -16.19 8.68 -5.48
CA GLY A 114 -16.45 9.27 -4.16
C GLY A 114 -15.51 8.80 -3.05
N GLY A 115 -14.42 8.14 -3.39
CA GLY A 115 -13.36 7.77 -2.45
C GLY A 115 -12.54 9.00 -2.01
N GLY A 116 -12.20 9.08 -0.73
CA GLY A 116 -11.44 10.19 -0.12
C GLY A 116 -9.94 10.18 -0.49
N LEU A 117 -9.61 10.02 -1.76
CA LEU A 117 -8.24 10.06 -2.25
C LEU A 117 -7.70 11.49 -2.31
N PRO A 118 -6.37 11.68 -2.31
CA PRO A 118 -5.78 13.00 -2.28
C PRO A 118 -6.14 13.80 -3.52
N GLU A 119 -6.55 15.05 -3.35
CA GLU A 119 -6.81 15.98 -4.45
C GLU A 119 -5.54 16.37 -5.21
N ALA A 120 -4.39 16.13 -4.61
CA ALA A 120 -3.10 16.54 -5.15
C ALA A 120 -1.99 15.66 -4.60
N TYR A 121 -0.88 15.62 -5.33
CA TYR A 121 0.36 14.98 -4.91
C TYR A 121 1.54 15.94 -5.03
N PHE A 122 2.67 15.59 -4.42
CA PHE A 122 3.92 16.34 -4.57
C PHE A 122 4.82 15.61 -5.55
N ARG A 123 5.14 16.26 -6.67
CA ARG A 123 6.15 15.78 -7.61
C ARG A 123 7.50 16.33 -7.17
N ILE A 124 8.44 15.43 -6.94
CA ILE A 124 9.82 15.78 -6.60
C ILE A 124 10.67 15.67 -7.86
N GLN A 125 11.28 16.76 -8.26
CA GLN A 125 12.13 16.85 -9.45
C GLN A 125 13.49 17.43 -9.10
N ARG A 126 14.49 17.02 -9.87
CA ARG A 126 15.84 17.55 -9.78
C ARG A 126 15.98 18.68 -10.79
N GLU A 127 16.31 19.86 -10.33
CA GLU A 127 16.50 21.06 -11.18
C GLU A 127 17.94 21.55 -11.09
N ALA A 128 18.49 21.99 -12.23
CA ALA A 128 19.81 22.60 -12.28
C ALA A 128 19.72 24.06 -11.81
N GLU A 129 20.70 24.49 -11.05
CA GLU A 129 20.81 25.89 -10.61
C GLU A 129 21.52 26.71 -11.67
N GLY A 130 20.74 27.30 -12.57
CA GLY A 130 21.24 28.11 -13.67
C GLY A 130 22.16 27.30 -14.62
N ASN A 131 23.34 27.90 -15.00
CA ASN A 131 24.36 27.25 -15.82
C ASN A 131 25.37 26.42 -15.02
N SER A 132 25.12 26.16 -13.75
CA SER A 132 26.02 25.43 -12.86
C SER A 132 25.79 23.93 -12.90
N MET A 133 26.80 23.13 -12.54
CA MET A 133 26.63 21.68 -12.32
C MET A 133 25.93 21.34 -10.99
N HIS A 134 25.45 22.35 -10.28
CA HIS A 134 24.73 22.12 -9.02
C HIS A 134 23.26 21.84 -9.27
N TYR A 135 22.73 20.81 -8.60
CA TYR A 135 21.35 20.40 -8.68
C TYR A 135 20.72 20.47 -7.31
N HIS A 136 19.48 20.90 -7.25
CA HIS A 136 18.66 20.85 -6.04
C HIS A 136 17.35 20.11 -6.31
N SER A 137 16.74 19.57 -5.27
CA SER A 137 15.44 18.91 -5.37
C SER A 137 14.32 19.90 -5.10
N VAL A 138 13.35 19.95 -6.00
CA VAL A 138 12.18 20.83 -5.87
C VAL A 138 10.94 19.97 -5.74
N ALA A 139 10.11 20.25 -4.73
CA ALA A 139 8.81 19.63 -4.56
C ALA A 139 7.72 20.57 -5.09
N ARG A 140 6.94 20.10 -6.07
CA ARG A 140 5.84 20.87 -6.65
C ARG A 140 4.52 20.16 -6.37
N ARG A 141 3.53 20.89 -5.86
CA ARG A 141 2.18 20.37 -5.70
C ARG A 141 1.50 20.30 -7.07
N VAL A 142 0.98 19.13 -7.42
CA VAL A 142 0.27 18.85 -8.68
C VAL A 142 -1.13 18.35 -8.31
N THR A 143 -2.16 18.94 -8.90
CA THR A 143 -3.55 18.47 -8.76
C THR A 143 -3.85 17.40 -9.77
N PHE A 144 -4.58 16.37 -9.38
CA PHE A 144 -5.16 15.45 -10.33
C PHE A 144 -6.19 16.19 -11.20
N LYS A 145 -6.22 15.87 -12.49
CA LYS A 145 -7.16 16.46 -13.44
C LYS A 145 -8.37 15.56 -13.59
#